data_635c56ba6f688cb1a074659ecbbaeb51
#
_entry.id   635c56ba6f688cb1a074659ecbbaeb51
#
_cell.length_a   1.000
_cell.length_b   1.000
_cell.length_c   1.000
_cell.angle_alpha   90.00
_cell.angle_beta   90.00
_cell.angle_gamma   90.00
#
_symmetry.space_group_name_H-M   'P 1'
#
loop_
_entity.id
_entity.type
_entity.pdbx_description
1 polymer ?
#
loop_
_entity_poly.entity_id
_entity_poly.type
_entity_poly.pdbx_seq_one_letter_code
_entity_poly.pdbx_strand_id
1 'polypeptide(L)'
;MRTIIMAAAIATAAASAAAAAQTGDYGPALRRMLTETAGGRCPDDLMAEPLLSACRAQLPQMQPGLTALGAIGDLSFIKAEGDGDTRVETYAVKFAGGKTAIWSIGHRKDGKFGAAYSLGQ
;
A
#
# COMPACT_ATOMS: atom_id res chain seq x y z
N MET A 1 -18.06 2.56 -56.55
CA MET A 1 -17.98 2.68 -56.02
C MET A 1 -17.78 2.70 -54.97
N ARG A 2 -17.46 2.61 -54.33
CA ARG A 2 -17.23 2.64 -53.42
C ARG A 2 -17.27 2.48 -52.25
N THR A 3 -17.03 2.41 -51.43
CA THR A 3 -17.12 2.23 -50.52
C THR A 3 -16.74 2.27 -49.47
N ILE A 4 -16.37 2.28 -48.74
CA ILE A 4 -15.94 2.43 -47.77
C ILE A 4 -16.05 2.19 -46.59
N ILE A 5 -15.73 2.07 -45.80
CA ILE A 5 -15.76 1.87 -44.81
C ILE A 5 -15.43 1.90 -43.72
N MET A 6 -15.03 1.89 -43.03
CA MET A 6 -14.68 2.05 -42.07
C MET A 6 -14.70 1.77 -40.98
N ALA A 7 -14.45 1.67 -40.31
CA ALA A 7 -14.48 1.32 -39.43
C ALA A 7 -14.19 1.44 -38.28
N ALA A 8 -13.67 1.51 -37.75
CA ALA A 8 -13.39 1.77 -36.77
C ALA A 8 -13.39 1.52 -35.60
N ALA A 9 -13.27 1.52 -34.86
CA ALA A 9 -13.33 1.32 -33.85
C ALA A 9 -12.95 1.18 -32.89
N ILE A 10 -12.55 0.97 -32.16
CA ILE A 10 -12.14 0.98 -31.30
C ILE A 10 -12.22 0.87 -30.07
N ALA A 11 -12.04 0.67 -29.42
CA ALA A 11 -12.21 0.35 -28.27
C ALA A 11 -11.17 0.41 -27.33
N THR A 12 -10.41 1.06 -27.03
CA THR A 12 -9.38 1.10 -26.08
C THR A 12 -9.79 1.61 -24.74
N ALA A 13 -10.94 2.18 -24.61
CA ALA A 13 -11.38 2.75 -23.35
C ALA A 13 -11.47 1.71 -22.22
N ALA A 14 -11.79 0.47 -22.55
CA ALA A 14 -11.88 -0.56 -21.53
C ALA A 14 -10.55 -0.84 -20.85
N ALA A 15 -9.47 -0.84 -21.61
CA ALA A 15 -8.15 -1.05 -21.04
C ALA A 15 -7.75 0.07 -20.09
N SER A 16 -8.07 1.31 -20.41
CA SER A 16 -7.77 2.43 -19.55
C SER A 16 -8.52 2.38 -18.23
N ALA A 17 -9.79 1.98 -18.28
CA ALA A 17 -10.60 1.87 -17.08
C ALA A 17 -10.06 0.77 -16.16
N ALA A 18 -9.65 -0.37 -16.74
CA ALA A 18 -9.09 -1.45 -15.95
C ALA A 18 -7.78 -1.02 -15.27
N ALA A 19 -6.93 -0.29 -15.98
CA ALA A 19 -5.69 0.18 -15.40
C ALA A 19 -5.94 1.16 -14.26
N ALA A 20 -6.91 2.05 -14.41
CA ALA A 20 -7.25 2.99 -13.34
C ALA A 20 -7.79 2.27 -12.11
N ALA A 21 -8.55 1.18 -12.30
CA ALA A 21 -9.09 0.43 -11.18
C ALA A 21 -8.01 -0.28 -10.36
N GLN A 22 -6.79 -0.36 -10.87
CA GLN A 22 -5.70 -1.02 -10.19
C GLN A 22 -4.75 -0.06 -9.49
N THR A 23 -5.09 1.21 -9.38
CA THR A 23 -4.28 2.15 -8.62
C THR A 23 -4.53 1.98 -7.13
N GLY A 24 -3.49 2.24 -6.35
CA GLY A 24 -3.58 2.15 -4.91
C GLY A 24 -3.89 3.49 -4.28
N ASP A 25 -4.59 3.45 -3.15
CA ASP A 25 -4.96 4.64 -2.39
C ASP A 25 -4.31 4.70 -1.02
N TYR A 26 -3.72 3.59 -0.57
CA TYR A 26 -3.25 3.46 0.81
C TYR A 26 -1.77 3.73 0.99
N GLY A 27 -1.08 4.08 -0.11
CA GLY A 27 0.35 4.34 -0.06
C GLY A 27 0.76 5.41 0.94
N PRO A 28 0.13 6.59 0.92
CA PRO A 28 0.49 7.64 1.88
C PRO A 28 0.32 7.22 3.35
N ALA A 29 -0.71 6.44 3.65
CA ALA A 29 -0.92 5.94 5.00
C ALA A 29 0.16 4.93 5.39
N LEU A 30 0.52 4.03 4.47
CA LEU A 30 1.58 3.06 4.72
C LEU A 30 2.91 3.76 4.98
N ARG A 31 3.24 4.75 4.16
CA ARG A 31 4.47 5.54 4.34
C ARG A 31 4.50 6.16 5.72
N ARG A 32 3.40 6.76 6.14
CA ARG A 32 3.33 7.40 7.43
C ARG A 32 3.46 6.40 8.57
N MET A 33 2.78 5.26 8.47
CA MET A 33 2.89 4.21 9.47
C MET A 33 4.33 3.73 9.66
N LEU A 34 5.00 3.44 8.55
CA LEU A 34 6.37 2.96 8.62
C LEU A 34 7.32 4.03 9.15
N THR A 35 7.13 5.28 8.73
CA THR A 35 7.98 6.38 9.19
C THR A 35 7.82 6.60 10.70
N GLU A 36 6.60 6.61 11.20
CA GLU A 36 6.36 6.85 12.61
C GLU A 36 6.79 5.66 13.46
N THR A 37 6.58 4.45 12.97
CA THR A 37 7.04 3.25 13.68
C THR A 37 8.56 3.22 13.79
N ALA A 38 9.26 3.61 12.73
CA ALA A 38 10.72 3.74 12.78
C ALA A 38 11.15 4.79 13.79
N GLY A 39 10.31 5.78 14.01
CA GLY A 39 10.55 6.82 15.03
C GLY A 39 10.11 6.42 16.43
N GLY A 40 9.61 5.21 16.61
CA GLY A 40 9.24 4.71 17.95
C GLY A 40 7.78 4.92 18.30
N ARG A 41 6.91 5.11 17.31
CA ARG A 41 5.53 5.48 17.58
C ARG A 41 4.56 4.70 16.67
N CYS A 42 3.49 4.19 17.27
CA CYS A 42 2.40 3.59 16.52
C CYS A 42 1.29 4.64 16.38
N PRO A 43 1.01 5.15 15.16
CA PRO A 43 0.07 6.26 14.99
C PRO A 43 -1.38 5.79 15.20
N ASP A 44 -1.95 6.14 16.33
CA ASP A 44 -3.29 5.71 16.69
C ASP A 44 -4.39 6.40 15.88
N ASP A 45 -4.07 7.49 15.18
CA ASP A 45 -5.01 8.10 14.25
C ASP A 45 -5.11 7.37 12.92
N LEU A 46 -4.16 6.50 12.61
CA LEU A 46 -4.17 5.68 11.41
C LEU A 46 -4.44 4.20 11.68
N MET A 47 -4.17 3.74 12.89
CA MET A 47 -4.26 2.33 13.23
C MET A 47 -5.48 2.03 14.07
N ALA A 48 -6.31 1.08 13.61
CA ALA A 48 -7.39 0.51 14.40
C ALA A 48 -6.92 -0.83 14.95
N GLU A 49 -7.72 -1.41 15.84
CA GLU A 49 -7.44 -2.76 16.31
C GLU A 49 -7.76 -3.78 15.21
N PRO A 50 -7.07 -4.88 15.11
CA PRO A 50 -5.99 -5.33 16.00
C PRO A 50 -4.61 -4.77 15.68
N LEU A 51 -4.49 -3.97 14.62
CA LEU A 51 -3.19 -3.47 14.19
C LEU A 51 -2.49 -2.64 15.26
N LEU A 52 -3.23 -1.75 15.94
CA LEU A 52 -2.63 -0.85 16.91
C LEU A 52 -1.97 -1.61 18.06
N SER A 53 -2.66 -2.60 18.62
CA SER A 53 -2.08 -3.41 19.70
C SER A 53 -0.91 -4.23 19.22
N ALA A 54 -0.99 -4.78 18.00
CA ALA A 54 0.11 -5.54 17.41
C ALA A 54 1.33 -4.66 17.20
N CYS A 55 1.12 -3.44 16.71
CA CYS A 55 2.22 -2.51 16.51
C CYS A 55 2.93 -2.22 17.84
N ARG A 56 2.15 -1.90 18.85
CA ARG A 56 2.70 -1.59 20.17
C ARG A 56 3.47 -2.76 20.77
N ALA A 57 2.95 -3.98 20.59
CA ALA A 57 3.62 -5.17 21.10
C ALA A 57 4.92 -5.47 20.36
N GLN A 58 4.98 -5.16 19.07
CA GLN A 58 6.14 -5.46 18.24
C GLN A 58 7.12 -4.31 18.11
N LEU A 59 6.78 -3.16 18.65
CA LEU A 59 7.59 -1.95 18.49
C LEU A 59 9.06 -2.14 18.91
N PRO A 60 9.37 -2.82 20.02
CA PRO A 60 10.78 -3.00 20.41
C PRO A 60 11.62 -3.72 19.38
N GLN A 61 11.03 -4.61 18.58
CA GLN A 61 11.74 -5.30 17.50
C GLN A 61 11.64 -4.54 16.18
N MET A 62 10.48 -3.96 15.88
CA MET A 62 10.24 -3.29 14.61
C MET A 62 11.03 -1.99 14.48
N GLN A 63 11.11 -1.22 15.52
CA GLN A 63 11.77 0.08 15.45
C GLN A 63 13.24 -0.04 15.02
N PRO A 64 14.07 -0.86 15.67
CA PRO A 64 15.46 -0.98 15.23
C PRO A 64 15.57 -1.62 13.84
N GLY A 65 14.68 -2.54 13.50
CA GLY A 65 14.68 -3.14 12.18
C GLY A 65 14.41 -2.14 11.08
N LEU A 66 13.38 -1.31 11.25
CA LEU A 66 13.05 -0.27 10.28
C LEU A 66 14.14 0.80 10.21
N THR A 67 14.67 1.20 11.36
CA THR A 67 15.74 2.19 11.40
C THR A 67 16.96 1.70 10.64
N ALA A 68 17.29 0.42 10.79
CA ALA A 68 18.46 -0.16 10.11
C ALA A 68 18.30 -0.17 8.59
N LEU A 69 17.07 -0.24 8.08
CA LEU A 69 16.81 -0.22 6.65
C LEU A 69 17.03 1.18 6.05
N GLY A 70 16.97 2.21 6.87
CA GLY A 70 17.13 3.58 6.42
C GLY A 70 15.80 4.24 6.10
N ALA A 71 15.86 5.48 5.61
CA ALA A 71 14.67 6.24 5.30
C ALA A 71 13.85 5.57 4.19
N ILE A 72 12.54 5.77 4.24
CA ILE A 72 11.64 5.21 3.23
C ILE A 72 11.76 6.03 1.96
N GLY A 73 11.97 5.33 0.86
CA GLY A 73 12.00 5.92 -0.47
C GLY A 73 10.68 5.71 -1.19
N ASP A 74 10.73 5.19 -2.41
CA ASP A 74 9.55 5.02 -3.23
C ASP A 74 8.68 3.85 -2.78
N LEU A 75 7.37 4.06 -2.87
CA LEU A 75 6.40 3.00 -2.73
C LEU A 75 5.82 2.70 -4.10
N SER A 76 5.89 1.44 -4.52
CA SER A 76 5.33 1.00 -5.79
C SER A 76 4.13 0.10 -5.54
N PHE A 77 2.98 0.49 -6.07
CA PHE A 77 1.76 -0.30 -5.93
C PHE A 77 1.90 -1.61 -6.71
N ILE A 78 1.59 -2.74 -6.06
CA ILE A 78 1.66 -4.05 -6.69
C ILE A 78 0.28 -4.56 -7.04
N LYS A 79 -0.63 -4.60 -6.07
CA LYS A 79 -1.97 -5.13 -6.28
C LYS A 79 -2.90 -4.73 -5.15
N ALA A 80 -4.19 -4.93 -5.39
CA ALA A 80 -5.21 -4.78 -4.37
C ALA A 80 -6.15 -5.97 -4.44
N GLU A 81 -6.65 -6.39 -3.30
CA GLU A 81 -7.61 -7.48 -3.18
C GLU A 81 -8.71 -7.08 -2.22
N GLY A 82 -9.94 -7.55 -2.49
CA GLY A 82 -11.08 -7.21 -1.65
C GLY A 82 -11.65 -5.85 -1.96
N ASP A 83 -12.73 -5.52 -1.28
CA ASP A 83 -13.47 -4.28 -1.47
C ASP A 83 -13.80 -3.63 -0.14
N GLY A 84 -14.02 -2.33 -0.17
CA GLY A 84 -14.49 -1.59 1.00
C GLY A 84 -13.59 -1.82 2.18
N ASP A 85 -14.15 -2.20 3.30
CA ASP A 85 -13.38 -2.39 4.52
C ASP A 85 -12.61 -3.71 4.59
N THR A 86 -12.71 -4.55 3.56
CA THR A 86 -11.86 -5.74 3.45
C THR A 86 -10.73 -5.57 2.43
N ARG A 87 -10.66 -4.42 1.77
CA ARG A 87 -9.64 -4.17 0.76
C ARG A 87 -8.25 -4.15 1.37
N VAL A 88 -7.31 -4.86 0.72
CA VAL A 88 -5.90 -4.88 1.11
C VAL A 88 -5.08 -4.50 -0.11
N GLU A 89 -4.17 -3.56 0.07
CA GLU A 89 -3.25 -3.13 -0.98
C GLU A 89 -1.83 -3.56 -0.62
N THR A 90 -1.09 -3.99 -1.62
CA THR A 90 0.29 -4.47 -1.44
C THR A 90 1.25 -3.56 -2.20
N TYR A 91 2.33 -3.21 -1.55
CA TYR A 91 3.33 -2.28 -2.08
C TYR A 91 4.74 -2.84 -1.94
N ALA A 92 5.59 -2.49 -2.89
CA ALA A 92 7.03 -2.64 -2.73
C ALA A 92 7.55 -1.33 -2.14
N VAL A 93 8.19 -1.43 -1.00
CA VAL A 93 8.70 -0.27 -0.26
C VAL A 93 10.22 -0.27 -0.36
N LYS A 94 10.77 0.78 -0.97
CA LYS A 94 12.20 0.92 -1.13
C LYS A 94 12.77 1.71 0.04
N PHE A 95 13.91 1.27 0.54
CA PHE A 95 14.58 1.93 1.66
C PHE A 95 15.91 2.50 1.22
N ALA A 96 16.34 3.57 1.88
CA ALA A 96 17.59 4.27 1.52
C ALA A 96 18.81 3.37 1.58
N GLY A 97 18.78 2.33 2.41
CA GLY A 97 19.89 1.38 2.50
C GLY A 97 19.97 0.42 1.33
N GLY A 98 19.05 0.51 0.36
CA GLY A 98 19.10 -0.30 -0.86
C GLY A 98 18.21 -1.53 -0.84
N LYS A 99 17.55 -1.81 0.26
CA LYS A 99 16.65 -2.96 0.34
C LYS A 99 15.23 -2.58 -0.02
N THR A 100 14.48 -3.57 -0.50
CA THR A 100 13.07 -3.43 -0.82
C THR A 100 12.30 -4.46 0.00
N ALA A 101 11.25 -4.02 0.66
CA ALA A 101 10.37 -4.91 1.42
C ALA A 101 8.97 -4.85 0.83
N ILE A 102 8.25 -5.96 0.93
CA ILE A 102 6.87 -6.03 0.45
C ILE A 102 5.95 -5.87 1.65
N TRP A 103 5.05 -4.90 1.58
CA TRP A 103 4.12 -4.60 2.67
C TRP A 103 2.69 -4.58 2.16
N SER A 104 1.80 -5.12 2.97
CA SER A 104 0.36 -5.02 2.73
C SER A 104 -0.28 -4.16 3.80
N ILE A 105 -1.30 -3.41 3.42
CA ILE A 105 -2.05 -2.53 4.31
C ILE A 105 -3.51 -2.57 3.90
N GLY A 106 -4.39 -2.67 4.88
CA GLY A 106 -5.81 -2.74 4.55
C GLY A 106 -6.73 -2.76 5.74
N HIS A 107 -7.96 -3.20 5.44
CA HIS A 107 -9.06 -3.23 6.40
C HIS A 107 -9.33 -1.84 6.96
N ARG A 108 -9.46 -0.88 6.03
CA ARG A 108 -9.71 0.50 6.42
C ARG A 108 -11.18 0.70 6.75
N LYS A 109 -11.42 1.27 7.92
CA LYS A 109 -12.74 1.62 8.36
C LYS A 109 -12.66 2.91 9.16
N ASP A 110 -13.49 3.87 8.81
CA ASP A 110 -13.52 5.17 9.47
C ASP A 110 -12.14 5.85 9.47
N GLY A 111 -11.43 5.71 8.37
CA GLY A 111 -10.12 6.34 8.19
C GLY A 111 -8.96 5.66 8.88
N LYS A 112 -9.17 4.53 9.54
CA LYS A 112 -8.12 3.80 10.21
C LYS A 112 -7.98 2.39 9.63
N PHE A 113 -6.79 1.84 9.73
CA PHE A 113 -6.46 0.54 9.14
C PHE A 113 -6.31 -0.52 10.22
N GLY A 114 -6.94 -1.66 10.00
CA GLY A 114 -6.87 -2.78 10.94
C GLY A 114 -5.74 -3.77 10.64
N ALA A 115 -5.08 -3.63 9.50
CA ALA A 115 -4.02 -4.56 9.10
C ALA A 115 -2.90 -3.83 8.36
N ALA A 116 -1.67 -4.16 8.70
CA ALA A 116 -0.48 -3.79 7.95
C ALA A 116 0.61 -4.79 8.32
N TYR A 117 1.23 -5.40 7.33
CA TYR A 117 2.20 -6.46 7.60
C TYR A 117 3.19 -6.61 6.47
N SER A 118 4.38 -7.10 6.82
CA SER A 118 5.45 -7.36 5.86
C SER A 118 5.31 -8.77 5.31
N LEU A 119 5.51 -8.92 4.01
CA LEU A 119 5.54 -10.22 3.35
C LEU A 119 6.98 -10.66 3.07
N GLY A 120 7.96 -9.86 3.50
CA GLY A 120 9.35 -10.19 3.31
C GLY A 120 10.09 -9.17 2.46
N GLN A 121 11.30 -9.49 2.14
CA GLN A 121 12.20 -8.63 1.36
C GLN A 121 12.63 -9.29 0.07
#